data_1e34e927129beadb48b25e3e7f894d0b
#
_entry.id   1e34e927129beadb48b25e3e7f894d0b
#
_cell.length_a   1.000
_cell.length_b   1.000
_cell.length_c   1.000
_cell.angle_alpha   90.00
_cell.angle_beta   90.00
_cell.angle_gamma   90.00
#
_symmetry.space_group_name_H-M   'P 1'
#
loop_
_entity.id
_entity.type
_entity.pdbx_description
1 polymer ?
#
loop_
_entity_poly.entity_id
_entity_poly.type
_entity_poly.pdbx_seq_one_letter_code
_entity_poly.pdbx_strand_id
1 'polypeptide(L)'
;MSPTEPESPSPITELSNAYVAEYARRRPIIATYIGLPVAQDRLDDLSPAGLADGYEFTTATARRLAELPSTGPADDIAREVLAERLEVDADRYRSGWAHADLNVLASPLQAVREVFDLMPTDTTADVETIARRMAVVPAALLGYRQSLLQAAENGQVAAVRQVDRCAEQCDVYSGRTAERGFFAGLAGTLTAGPDGSTAVSGELATELATELAAAAAAADQAYAELGDFLRTELRERAPAKDAVGRERYALASRDFLGAVIDLEETYQWGWSEFLTIEAELRAVAERIAPGEGPAGAAAALDRDPAHQLSGVPALKAWMQDLSDRAIDELGRTHFDIPEPIRRLECLIAPPGGIVGAYYTGPSDDFSRPGRMWWGVEPGREVFNTWREASIVYHEGVPGHHLQIATSVYRRDRLNDFQRLLADYSAHAEGWALYAERLVRELGYLADDGRLLGLLDSQLFRSARVVLDIGMHLELEIPAGTGFHEGERWTPELGLEFLLTRTVTDPAHCRYEIDRYLGWPGQAPGYKVGERVWLAGREAARRRHGDAFDLRAFHTDALNMGAMGLDVLARRLALL
;
A
#
# COMPACT_ATOMS: atom_id res chain seq x y z
N MET A 1 -16.04 31.87 27.03
CA MET A 1 -14.73 32.06 26.42
C MET A 1 -14.99 32.52 25.00
N SER A 2 -14.51 33.67 24.59
CA SER A 2 -14.60 34.14 23.21
C SER A 2 -13.90 33.12 22.30
N PRO A 3 -14.40 32.84 21.10
CA PRO A 3 -13.69 32.03 20.14
C PRO A 3 -12.35 32.73 19.85
N THR A 4 -11.23 32.08 20.15
CA THR A 4 -9.92 32.51 19.70
C THR A 4 -9.95 32.54 18.18
N GLU A 5 -9.61 33.66 17.57
CA GLU A 5 -9.39 33.75 16.12
C GLU A 5 -8.40 32.62 15.73
N PRO A 6 -8.64 31.93 14.61
CA PRO A 6 -7.69 30.93 14.16
C PRO A 6 -6.33 31.59 13.98
N GLU A 7 -5.32 31.08 14.68
CA GLU A 7 -3.93 31.51 14.47
C GLU A 7 -3.57 31.32 12.99
N SER A 8 -2.89 32.31 12.42
CA SER A 8 -2.38 32.18 11.05
C SER A 8 -1.47 30.95 10.96
N PRO A 9 -1.55 30.17 9.87
CA PRO A 9 -0.70 29.00 9.71
C PRO A 9 0.78 29.38 9.77
N SER A 10 1.59 28.50 10.33
CA SER A 10 3.04 28.72 10.39
C SER A 10 3.66 28.74 8.99
N PRO A 11 4.85 29.35 8.82
CA PRO A 11 5.55 29.34 7.53
C PRO A 11 5.85 27.92 6.99
N ILE A 12 6.05 26.94 7.87
CA ILE A 12 6.24 25.53 7.49
C ILE A 12 4.93 24.92 7.00
N THR A 13 3.83 25.19 7.69
CA THR A 13 2.48 24.77 7.26
C THR A 13 2.11 25.38 5.90
N GLU A 14 2.35 26.69 5.70
CA GLU A 14 2.11 27.36 4.43
C GLU A 14 2.93 26.73 3.28
N LEU A 15 4.23 26.48 3.50
CA LEU A 15 5.08 25.82 2.51
C LEU A 15 4.58 24.40 2.21
N SER A 16 4.22 23.62 3.23
CA SER A 16 3.73 22.24 3.07
C SER A 16 2.44 22.18 2.25
N ASN A 17 1.49 23.06 2.54
CA ASN A 17 0.23 23.15 1.79
C ASN A 17 0.45 23.62 0.34
N ALA A 18 1.33 24.61 0.13
CA ALA A 18 1.69 25.06 -1.21
C ALA A 18 2.42 23.96 -2.00
N TYR A 19 3.25 23.16 -1.34
CA TYR A 19 3.90 21.99 -1.95
C TYR A 19 2.86 20.98 -2.45
N VAL A 20 1.87 20.60 -1.63
CA VAL A 20 0.81 19.66 -2.03
C VAL A 20 0.04 20.19 -3.24
N ALA A 21 -0.36 21.46 -3.22
CA ALA A 21 -1.11 22.07 -4.31
C ALA A 21 -0.34 22.09 -5.64
N GLU A 22 0.96 22.36 -5.61
CA GLU A 22 1.80 22.37 -6.80
C GLU A 22 2.20 20.95 -7.24
N TYR A 23 2.50 20.06 -6.28
CA TYR A 23 2.78 18.64 -6.55
C TYR A 23 1.62 17.97 -7.28
N ALA A 24 0.38 18.19 -6.82
CA ALA A 24 -0.82 17.66 -7.46
C ALA A 24 -1.01 18.17 -8.92
N ARG A 25 -0.60 19.40 -9.24
CA ARG A 25 -0.65 19.89 -10.63
C ARG A 25 0.39 19.23 -11.54
N ARG A 26 1.56 18.89 -10.98
CA ARG A 26 2.67 18.23 -11.69
C ARG A 26 2.47 16.72 -11.80
N ARG A 27 1.72 16.16 -10.86
CA ARG A 27 1.44 14.71 -10.73
C ARG A 27 -0.07 14.47 -10.70
N PRO A 28 -0.76 14.62 -11.85
CA PRO A 28 -2.21 14.47 -11.96
C PRO A 28 -2.75 13.11 -11.49
N ILE A 29 -1.95 12.05 -11.63
CA ILE A 29 -2.28 10.72 -11.10
C ILE A 29 -2.44 10.82 -9.58
N ILE A 30 -1.45 11.38 -8.88
CA ILE A 30 -1.50 11.57 -7.43
C ILE A 30 -2.64 12.51 -7.01
N ALA A 31 -2.91 13.57 -7.78
CA ALA A 31 -4.06 14.45 -7.51
C ALA A 31 -5.38 13.68 -7.42
N THR A 32 -5.58 12.70 -8.30
CA THR A 32 -6.77 11.84 -8.27
C THR A 32 -6.77 10.90 -7.05
N TYR A 33 -5.63 10.27 -6.75
CA TYR A 33 -5.49 9.39 -5.58
C TYR A 33 -5.82 10.10 -4.25
N ILE A 34 -5.35 11.34 -4.08
CA ILE A 34 -5.60 12.14 -2.86
C ILE A 34 -6.90 12.96 -2.91
N GLY A 35 -7.70 12.80 -3.97
CA GLY A 35 -9.03 13.43 -4.10
C GLY A 35 -9.01 14.92 -4.39
N LEU A 36 -7.92 15.49 -4.92
CA LEU A 36 -7.87 16.90 -5.32
C LEU A 36 -8.40 17.09 -6.75
N PRO A 37 -9.35 18.04 -7.00
CA PRO A 37 -10.01 18.21 -8.27
C PRO A 37 -9.17 19.08 -9.25
N VAL A 38 -7.88 18.76 -9.37
CA VAL A 38 -6.95 19.50 -10.25
C VAL A 38 -6.39 18.57 -11.33
N ALA A 39 -6.21 19.08 -12.54
CA ALA A 39 -5.60 18.39 -13.68
C ALA A 39 -6.18 16.98 -13.97
N GLN A 40 -7.49 16.78 -13.71
CA GLN A 40 -8.15 15.47 -13.84
C GLN A 40 -8.23 14.95 -15.28
N ASP A 41 -7.99 15.80 -16.26
CA ASP A 41 -7.93 15.50 -17.68
C ASP A 41 -6.49 15.22 -18.19
N ARG A 42 -5.51 15.13 -17.28
CA ARG A 42 -4.08 14.96 -17.60
C ARG A 42 -3.50 13.72 -16.94
N LEU A 43 -2.30 13.35 -17.40
CA LEU A 43 -1.41 12.37 -16.76
C LEU A 43 -0.07 13.02 -16.41
N ASP A 44 0.71 12.33 -15.60
CA ASP A 44 2.06 12.73 -15.24
C ASP A 44 2.97 12.81 -16.49
N ASP A 45 3.87 13.77 -16.52
CA ASP A 45 4.97 13.74 -17.49
C ASP A 45 6.03 12.75 -17.02
N LEU A 46 5.97 11.55 -17.59
CA LEU A 46 6.86 10.42 -17.28
C LEU A 46 8.17 10.44 -18.08
N SER A 47 8.39 11.49 -18.90
CA SER A 47 9.61 11.66 -19.67
C SER A 47 10.80 12.02 -18.77
N PRO A 48 12.05 11.87 -19.26
CA PRO A 48 13.23 12.34 -18.54
C PRO A 48 13.17 13.83 -18.19
N ALA A 49 12.53 14.66 -19.03
CA ALA A 49 12.34 16.09 -18.77
C ALA A 49 11.35 16.32 -17.62
N GLY A 50 10.24 15.58 -17.58
CA GLY A 50 9.25 15.66 -16.50
C GLY A 50 9.82 15.19 -15.17
N LEU A 51 10.63 14.12 -15.17
CA LEU A 51 11.33 13.66 -13.96
C LEU A 51 12.36 14.69 -13.47
N ALA A 52 13.10 15.36 -14.39
CA ALA A 52 14.04 16.42 -14.05
C ALA A 52 13.33 17.65 -13.44
N ASP A 53 12.21 18.09 -14.02
CA ASP A 53 11.39 19.18 -13.47
C ASP A 53 10.86 18.84 -12.06
N GLY A 54 10.42 17.60 -11.85
CA GLY A 54 10.04 17.11 -10.52
C GLY A 54 11.19 17.17 -9.51
N TYR A 55 12.38 16.76 -9.90
CA TYR A 55 13.58 16.84 -9.06
C TYR A 55 13.96 18.28 -8.71
N GLU A 56 13.91 19.21 -9.67
CA GLU A 56 14.17 20.64 -9.43
C GLU A 56 13.17 21.23 -8.44
N PHE A 57 11.88 20.91 -8.60
CA PHE A 57 10.83 21.34 -7.69
C PHE A 57 11.06 20.80 -6.26
N THR A 58 11.35 19.50 -6.13
CA THR A 58 11.65 18.83 -4.86
C THR A 58 12.84 19.49 -4.15
N THR A 59 13.95 19.69 -4.85
CA THR A 59 15.17 20.26 -4.26
C THR A 59 15.03 21.75 -3.94
N ALA A 60 14.27 22.51 -4.73
CA ALA A 60 13.94 23.90 -4.43
C ALA A 60 13.09 24.01 -3.17
N THR A 61 12.11 23.13 -3.01
CA THR A 61 11.27 23.08 -1.79
C THR A 61 12.10 22.72 -0.56
N ALA A 62 13.00 21.73 -0.66
CA ALA A 62 13.88 21.32 0.44
C ALA A 62 14.76 22.49 0.92
N ARG A 63 15.34 23.26 -0.01
CA ARG A 63 16.13 24.47 0.33
C ARG A 63 15.30 25.52 1.06
N ARG A 64 14.09 25.81 0.58
CA ARG A 64 13.18 26.75 1.25
C ARG A 64 12.80 26.28 2.65
N LEU A 65 12.48 24.98 2.81
CA LEU A 65 12.10 24.39 4.09
C LEU A 65 13.23 24.55 5.14
N ALA A 66 14.49 24.39 4.73
CA ALA A 66 15.65 24.52 5.61
C ALA A 66 15.84 25.95 6.16
N GLU A 67 15.37 26.99 5.45
CA GLU A 67 15.50 28.40 5.83
C GLU A 67 14.37 28.89 6.75
N LEU A 68 13.24 28.16 6.82
CA LEU A 68 12.09 28.61 7.60
C LEU A 68 12.30 28.42 9.11
N PRO A 69 11.83 29.33 9.98
CA PRO A 69 11.84 29.12 11.42
C PRO A 69 10.75 28.09 11.82
N SER A 70 11.01 27.31 12.86
CA SER A 70 9.99 26.54 13.57
C SER A 70 9.31 27.42 14.61
N THR A 71 8.01 27.27 14.77
CA THR A 71 7.22 28.00 15.78
C THR A 71 6.84 27.12 16.98
N GLY A 72 7.19 25.82 16.95
CA GLY A 72 6.93 24.90 18.04
C GLY A 72 7.02 23.41 17.65
N PRO A 73 6.72 22.49 18.58
CA PRO A 73 6.90 21.05 18.36
C PRO A 73 6.13 20.47 17.17
N ALA A 74 4.95 21.01 16.83
CA ALA A 74 4.17 20.58 15.67
C ALA A 74 4.90 20.93 14.36
N ASP A 75 5.48 22.14 14.29
CA ASP A 75 6.31 22.55 13.15
C ASP A 75 7.58 21.70 13.01
N ASP A 76 8.18 21.31 14.13
CA ASP A 76 9.36 20.44 14.10
C ASP A 76 9.02 19.07 13.46
N ILE A 77 7.87 18.49 13.83
CA ILE A 77 7.38 17.26 13.21
C ILE A 77 7.09 17.48 11.73
N ALA A 78 6.33 18.51 11.37
CA ALA A 78 5.99 18.83 9.99
C ALA A 78 7.24 19.01 9.11
N ARG A 79 8.27 19.70 9.64
CA ARG A 79 9.57 19.88 8.98
C ARG A 79 10.28 18.55 8.76
N GLU A 80 10.41 17.72 9.80
CA GLU A 80 11.10 16.43 9.72
C GLU A 80 10.43 15.51 8.70
N VAL A 81 9.09 15.45 8.70
CA VAL A 81 8.31 14.61 7.79
C VAL A 81 8.46 15.06 6.34
N LEU A 82 8.32 16.36 6.06
CA LEU A 82 8.48 16.86 4.70
C LEU A 82 9.93 16.76 4.22
N ALA A 83 10.91 17.13 5.07
CA ALA A 83 12.33 17.07 4.69
C ALA A 83 12.78 15.65 4.32
N GLU A 84 12.35 14.66 5.07
CA GLU A 84 12.70 13.25 4.82
C GLU A 84 12.18 12.80 3.43
N ARG A 85 10.91 13.06 3.09
CA ARG A 85 10.36 12.71 1.77
C ARG A 85 11.06 13.44 0.63
N LEU A 86 11.30 14.75 0.77
CA LEU A 86 12.00 15.51 -0.25
C LEU A 86 13.44 15.00 -0.47
N GLU A 87 14.11 14.55 0.57
CA GLU A 87 15.47 13.98 0.46
C GLU A 87 15.44 12.63 -0.26
N VAL A 88 14.53 11.73 0.12
CA VAL A 88 14.39 10.41 -0.51
C VAL A 88 14.02 10.53 -1.99
N ASP A 89 13.06 11.41 -2.34
CA ASP A 89 12.69 11.65 -3.73
C ASP A 89 13.89 12.18 -4.55
N ALA A 90 14.68 13.08 -3.96
CA ALA A 90 15.89 13.57 -4.60
C ALA A 90 16.95 12.46 -4.78
N ASP A 91 17.10 11.55 -3.80
CA ASP A 91 18.01 10.42 -3.88
C ASP A 91 17.58 9.40 -4.93
N ARG A 92 16.27 9.13 -5.05
CA ARG A 92 15.71 8.27 -6.12
C ARG A 92 16.05 8.81 -7.51
N TYR A 93 15.92 10.11 -7.71
CA TYR A 93 16.30 10.75 -8.98
C TYR A 93 17.80 10.68 -9.22
N ARG A 94 18.64 11.09 -8.24
CA ARG A 94 20.12 11.11 -8.35
C ARG A 94 20.72 9.74 -8.61
N SER A 95 20.16 8.71 -8.00
CA SER A 95 20.58 7.32 -8.22
C SER A 95 20.13 6.76 -9.58
N GLY A 96 19.28 7.49 -10.34
CA GLY A 96 18.65 7.03 -11.57
C GLY A 96 17.49 6.06 -11.38
N TRP A 97 17.15 5.69 -10.15
CA TRP A 97 16.07 4.75 -9.88
C TRP A 97 14.71 5.29 -10.34
N ALA A 98 14.46 6.59 -10.22
CA ALA A 98 13.23 7.19 -10.72
C ALA A 98 12.98 6.96 -12.22
N HIS A 99 14.04 6.82 -13.03
CA HIS A 99 13.94 6.51 -14.46
C HIS A 99 13.76 5.01 -14.74
N ALA A 100 14.23 4.15 -13.83
CA ALA A 100 14.25 2.69 -13.98
C ALA A 100 13.07 2.00 -13.28
N ASP A 101 12.07 2.74 -12.81
CA ASP A 101 10.96 2.23 -12.02
C ASP A 101 10.03 1.37 -12.88
N LEU A 102 10.26 0.05 -12.84
CA LEU A 102 9.47 -0.97 -13.53
C LEU A 102 9.37 -2.20 -12.64
N ASN A 103 8.17 -2.53 -12.20
CA ASN A 103 7.88 -3.71 -11.39
C ASN A 103 6.44 -4.19 -11.59
N VAL A 104 6.13 -5.40 -11.13
CA VAL A 104 4.82 -6.06 -11.33
C VAL A 104 3.67 -5.43 -10.56
N LEU A 105 3.92 -4.56 -9.57
CA LEU A 105 2.90 -4.10 -8.64
C LEU A 105 2.58 -2.62 -8.75
N ALA A 106 3.59 -1.76 -8.63
CA ALA A 106 3.41 -0.33 -8.47
C ALA A 106 4.52 0.43 -9.21
N SER A 107 4.35 0.59 -10.51
CA SER A 107 5.21 1.40 -11.37
C SER A 107 4.34 2.29 -12.27
N PRO A 108 4.91 3.23 -13.02
CA PRO A 108 4.14 4.07 -13.94
C PRO A 108 3.25 3.28 -14.91
N LEU A 109 3.64 2.04 -15.27
CA LEU A 109 2.86 1.16 -16.13
C LEU A 109 1.46 0.89 -15.56
N GLN A 110 1.38 0.55 -14.27
CA GLN A 110 0.11 0.28 -13.60
C GLN A 110 -0.62 1.58 -13.26
N ALA A 111 0.09 2.58 -12.73
CA ALA A 111 -0.48 3.84 -12.27
C ALA A 111 -1.25 4.59 -13.36
N VAL A 112 -0.75 4.60 -14.61
CA VAL A 112 -1.42 5.21 -15.78
C VAL A 112 -2.77 4.53 -16.08
N ARG A 113 -2.90 3.23 -15.82
CA ARG A 113 -4.16 2.49 -16.01
C ARG A 113 -5.08 2.63 -14.79
N GLU A 114 -4.54 2.47 -13.59
CA GLU A 114 -5.33 2.36 -12.35
C GLU A 114 -6.02 3.66 -11.97
N VAL A 115 -5.46 4.81 -12.36
CA VAL A 115 -6.07 6.11 -12.07
C VAL A 115 -7.49 6.23 -12.63
N PHE A 116 -7.83 5.51 -13.70
CA PHE A 116 -9.17 5.52 -14.29
C PHE A 116 -10.23 4.80 -13.42
N ASP A 117 -9.81 3.87 -12.57
CA ASP A 117 -10.71 3.19 -11.62
C ASP A 117 -11.19 4.13 -10.50
N LEU A 118 -10.48 5.25 -10.28
CA LEU A 118 -10.77 6.23 -9.23
C LEU A 118 -11.58 7.43 -9.74
N MET A 119 -11.75 7.57 -11.05
CA MET A 119 -12.44 8.72 -11.64
C MET A 119 -13.96 8.58 -11.50
N PRO A 120 -14.68 9.68 -11.22
CA PRO A 120 -16.14 9.66 -11.22
C PRO A 120 -16.68 9.39 -12.63
N THR A 121 -17.84 8.72 -12.72
CA THR A 121 -18.48 8.29 -13.98
C THR A 121 -19.94 8.68 -14.07
N ASP A 122 -20.44 9.52 -13.13
CA ASP A 122 -21.86 9.74 -12.91
C ASP A 122 -22.47 10.76 -13.89
N THR A 123 -21.65 11.65 -14.45
CA THR A 123 -22.09 12.77 -15.29
C THR A 123 -21.42 12.77 -16.67
N THR A 124 -22.04 13.45 -17.65
CA THR A 124 -21.42 13.69 -18.97
C THR A 124 -20.06 14.38 -18.85
N ALA A 125 -19.93 15.34 -17.94
CA ALA A 125 -18.66 16.05 -17.70
C ALA A 125 -17.56 15.11 -17.16
N ASP A 126 -17.93 14.10 -16.37
CA ASP A 126 -16.99 13.07 -15.92
C ASP A 126 -16.50 12.25 -17.12
N VAL A 127 -17.41 11.79 -17.97
CA VAL A 127 -17.08 11.01 -19.18
C VAL A 127 -16.21 11.83 -20.14
N GLU A 128 -16.48 13.12 -20.35
CA GLU A 128 -15.63 14.02 -21.12
C GLU A 128 -14.22 14.14 -20.51
N THR A 129 -14.13 14.22 -19.19
CA THR A 129 -12.85 14.29 -18.48
C THR A 129 -12.06 12.99 -18.64
N ILE A 130 -12.72 11.84 -18.54
CA ILE A 130 -12.13 10.53 -18.80
C ILE A 130 -11.63 10.44 -20.24
N ALA A 131 -12.43 10.86 -21.22
CA ALA A 131 -12.05 10.83 -22.64
C ALA A 131 -10.78 11.68 -22.90
N ARG A 132 -10.72 12.91 -22.35
CA ARG A 132 -9.53 13.78 -22.45
C ARG A 132 -8.30 13.15 -21.80
N ARG A 133 -8.43 12.58 -20.58
CA ARG A 133 -7.31 11.89 -19.91
C ARG A 133 -6.87 10.66 -20.69
N MET A 134 -7.81 9.88 -21.22
CA MET A 134 -7.52 8.70 -22.04
C MET A 134 -6.74 9.04 -23.30
N ALA A 135 -7.08 10.15 -23.94
CA ALA A 135 -6.40 10.64 -25.15
C ALA A 135 -4.91 10.98 -24.93
N VAL A 136 -4.47 11.24 -23.71
CA VAL A 136 -3.06 11.54 -23.39
C VAL A 136 -2.26 10.32 -22.90
N VAL A 137 -2.88 9.15 -22.77
CA VAL A 137 -2.19 7.89 -22.40
C VAL A 137 -1.01 7.57 -23.34
N PRO A 138 -1.15 7.66 -24.68
CA PRO A 138 -0.03 7.39 -25.58
C PRO A 138 1.19 8.27 -25.32
N ALA A 139 0.99 9.56 -25.04
CA ALA A 139 2.08 10.48 -24.75
C ALA A 139 2.78 10.15 -23.40
N ALA A 140 2.01 9.82 -22.37
CA ALA A 140 2.54 9.43 -21.08
C ALA A 140 3.39 8.15 -21.18
N LEU A 141 2.90 7.12 -21.86
CA LEU A 141 3.63 5.85 -22.05
C LEU A 141 4.86 6.02 -22.95
N LEU A 142 4.80 6.92 -23.95
CA LEU A 142 5.99 7.26 -24.75
C LEU A 142 7.06 7.93 -23.89
N GLY A 143 6.69 8.88 -23.02
CA GLY A 143 7.60 9.51 -22.08
C GLY A 143 8.20 8.49 -21.11
N TYR A 144 7.38 7.58 -20.60
CA TYR A 144 7.86 6.49 -19.74
C TYR A 144 8.88 5.57 -20.44
N ARG A 145 8.60 5.17 -21.69
CA ARG A 145 9.56 4.42 -22.50
C ARG A 145 10.90 5.16 -22.64
N GLN A 146 10.88 6.48 -22.84
CA GLN A 146 12.10 7.30 -22.93
C GLN A 146 12.90 7.26 -21.62
N SER A 147 12.23 7.34 -20.48
CA SER A 147 12.86 7.24 -19.16
C SER A 147 13.51 5.87 -18.94
N LEU A 148 12.82 4.78 -19.27
CA LEU A 148 13.36 3.42 -19.18
C LEU A 148 14.60 3.23 -20.11
N LEU A 149 14.57 3.81 -21.30
CA LEU A 149 15.72 3.78 -22.21
C LEU A 149 16.91 4.55 -21.66
N GLN A 150 16.71 5.74 -21.13
CA GLN A 150 17.77 6.52 -20.48
C GLN A 150 18.37 5.78 -19.29
N ALA A 151 17.53 5.13 -18.47
CA ALA A 151 18.00 4.29 -17.37
C ALA A 151 18.85 3.11 -17.89
N ALA A 152 18.41 2.46 -18.96
CA ALA A 152 19.11 1.34 -19.57
C ALA A 152 20.46 1.73 -20.18
N GLU A 153 20.60 2.93 -20.72
CA GLU A 153 21.89 3.48 -21.18
C GLU A 153 22.88 3.67 -20.04
N ASN A 154 22.39 3.88 -18.82
CA ASN A 154 23.20 3.97 -17.60
C ASN A 154 23.33 2.62 -16.85
N GLY A 155 22.96 1.50 -17.48
CA GLY A 155 23.03 0.17 -16.91
C GLY A 155 22.01 -0.10 -15.79
N GLN A 156 20.97 0.70 -15.69
CA GLN A 156 19.92 0.57 -14.69
C GLN A 156 18.65 0.03 -15.35
N VAL A 157 18.43 -1.26 -15.23
CA VAL A 157 17.27 -1.96 -15.78
C VAL A 157 16.71 -2.89 -14.72
N ALA A 158 15.38 -2.99 -14.66
CA ALA A 158 14.70 -4.02 -13.87
C ALA A 158 15.12 -5.42 -14.34
N ALA A 159 15.10 -6.41 -13.45
CA ALA A 159 15.46 -7.78 -13.81
C ALA A 159 14.54 -8.34 -14.90
N VAL A 160 15.03 -9.31 -15.68
CA VAL A 160 14.28 -9.98 -16.77
C VAL A 160 12.91 -10.44 -16.30
N ARG A 161 12.80 -10.98 -15.09
CA ARG A 161 11.51 -11.38 -14.48
C ARG A 161 10.49 -10.26 -14.49
N GLN A 162 10.88 -9.07 -14.00
CA GLN A 162 9.98 -7.91 -13.93
C GLN A 162 9.61 -7.42 -15.32
N VAL A 163 10.58 -7.36 -16.24
CA VAL A 163 10.35 -6.96 -17.64
C VAL A 163 9.34 -7.90 -18.31
N ASP A 164 9.52 -9.22 -18.16
CA ASP A 164 8.64 -10.23 -18.75
C ASP A 164 7.22 -10.14 -18.17
N ARG A 165 7.07 -10.04 -16.84
CA ARG A 165 5.77 -9.90 -16.17
C ARG A 165 5.04 -8.60 -16.53
N CYS A 166 5.76 -7.49 -16.59
CA CYS A 166 5.19 -6.21 -17.02
C CYS A 166 4.75 -6.24 -18.50
N ALA A 167 5.49 -6.94 -19.35
CA ALA A 167 5.07 -7.15 -20.73
C ALA A 167 3.79 -8.00 -20.85
N GLU A 168 3.65 -9.04 -20.01
CA GLU A 168 2.40 -9.83 -19.90
C GLU A 168 1.22 -8.96 -19.45
N GLN A 169 1.42 -8.05 -18.48
CA GLN A 169 0.38 -7.09 -18.07
C GLN A 169 -0.02 -6.14 -19.20
N CYS A 170 0.94 -5.68 -20.01
CA CYS A 170 0.65 -4.89 -21.20
C CYS A 170 -0.24 -5.64 -22.19
N ASP A 171 -0.06 -6.97 -22.36
CA ASP A 171 -0.93 -7.78 -23.22
C ASP A 171 -2.35 -7.86 -22.69
N VAL A 172 -2.51 -7.98 -21.38
CA VAL A 172 -3.84 -7.94 -20.75
C VAL A 172 -4.50 -6.58 -20.97
N TYR A 173 -3.80 -5.49 -20.67
CA TYR A 173 -4.35 -4.13 -20.77
C TYR A 173 -4.68 -3.74 -22.21
N SER A 174 -3.86 -4.15 -23.18
CA SER A 174 -4.09 -3.91 -24.61
C SER A 174 -5.15 -4.82 -25.25
N GLY A 175 -5.60 -5.87 -24.56
CA GLY A 175 -6.54 -6.84 -25.10
C GLY A 175 -5.92 -7.94 -25.97
N ARG A 176 -4.59 -8.07 -26.04
CA ARG A 176 -3.93 -9.15 -26.80
C ARG A 176 -4.22 -10.55 -26.24
N THR A 177 -4.38 -10.64 -24.92
CA THR A 177 -4.68 -11.89 -24.20
C THR A 177 -6.02 -11.87 -23.47
N ALA A 178 -6.79 -10.79 -23.58
CA ALA A 178 -8.13 -10.62 -23.04
C ALA A 178 -9.15 -10.48 -24.19
N GLU A 179 -10.44 -10.59 -23.92
CA GLU A 179 -11.51 -10.42 -24.93
C GLU A 179 -11.50 -9.02 -25.57
N ARG A 180 -11.07 -8.02 -24.81
CA ARG A 180 -10.90 -6.61 -25.23
C ARG A 180 -9.87 -5.94 -24.36
N GLY A 181 -9.31 -4.82 -24.83
CA GLY A 181 -8.43 -3.96 -24.06
C GLY A 181 -9.17 -3.29 -22.91
N PHE A 182 -8.41 -2.89 -21.90
CA PHE A 182 -8.97 -2.22 -20.71
C PHE A 182 -9.74 -0.94 -21.08
N PHE A 183 -9.14 -0.09 -21.92
CA PHE A 183 -9.75 1.20 -22.29
C PHE A 183 -10.95 1.02 -23.21
N ALA A 184 -10.91 0.07 -24.13
CA ALA A 184 -12.08 -0.30 -24.93
C ALA A 184 -13.21 -0.86 -24.06
N GLY A 185 -12.89 -1.62 -23.02
CA GLY A 185 -13.84 -2.09 -22.04
C GLY A 185 -14.49 -0.97 -21.24
N LEU A 186 -13.68 -0.04 -20.73
CA LEU A 186 -14.13 1.14 -20.00
C LEU A 186 -15.03 2.04 -20.87
N ALA A 187 -14.60 2.34 -22.09
CA ALA A 187 -15.39 3.12 -23.03
C ALA A 187 -16.76 2.48 -23.33
N GLY A 188 -16.77 1.15 -23.49
CA GLY A 188 -18.02 0.39 -23.66
C GLY A 188 -18.97 0.51 -22.48
N THR A 189 -18.45 0.45 -21.26
CA THR A 189 -19.23 0.60 -20.02
C THR A 189 -19.80 2.02 -19.88
N LEU A 190 -18.99 3.03 -20.14
CA LEU A 190 -19.39 4.45 -20.04
C LEU A 190 -20.45 4.84 -21.09
N THR A 191 -20.45 4.20 -22.25
CA THR A 191 -21.45 4.45 -23.30
C THR A 191 -22.73 3.67 -23.13
N ALA A 192 -22.68 2.45 -22.52
CA ALA A 192 -23.85 1.59 -22.32
C ALA A 192 -24.70 1.95 -21.09
N GLY A 193 -24.12 2.62 -20.06
CA GLY A 193 -24.74 2.89 -18.76
C GLY A 193 -25.04 1.62 -17.94
N PRO A 194 -25.16 1.71 -16.61
CA PRO A 194 -25.35 0.56 -15.73
C PRO A 194 -26.66 -0.21 -15.95
N ASP A 195 -27.71 0.43 -16.53
CA ASP A 195 -29.03 -0.17 -16.77
C ASP A 195 -29.34 -0.38 -18.27
N GLY A 196 -28.32 -0.29 -19.14
CA GLY A 196 -28.53 -0.25 -20.58
C GLY A 196 -29.15 1.06 -21.09
N SER A 197 -29.31 2.06 -20.21
CA SER A 197 -29.62 3.43 -20.56
C SER A 197 -28.30 4.16 -20.87
N THR A 198 -28.23 4.88 -21.98
CA THR A 198 -27.04 5.71 -22.26
C THR A 198 -26.95 6.81 -21.22
N ALA A 199 -25.85 6.86 -20.47
CA ALA A 199 -25.55 7.98 -19.53
C ALA A 199 -25.48 9.34 -20.27
N VAL A 200 -25.38 9.30 -21.59
CA VAL A 200 -25.31 10.46 -22.48
C VAL A 200 -26.38 10.30 -23.57
N SER A 201 -27.31 11.22 -23.70
CA SER A 201 -28.39 11.18 -24.70
C SER A 201 -28.32 12.35 -25.67
N GLY A 202 -28.60 12.08 -26.98
CA GLY A 202 -28.67 13.10 -28.03
C GLY A 202 -27.48 13.10 -29.02
N GLU A 203 -27.37 14.13 -29.85
CA GLU A 203 -26.32 14.27 -30.87
C GLU A 203 -24.91 14.40 -30.27
N LEU A 204 -24.80 15.07 -29.09
CA LEU A 204 -23.58 15.19 -28.29
C LEU A 204 -23.08 13.84 -27.79
N ALA A 205 -24.01 12.90 -27.52
CA ALA A 205 -23.70 11.53 -27.12
C ALA A 205 -22.93 10.76 -28.18
N THR A 206 -23.26 10.94 -29.44
CA THR A 206 -22.62 10.25 -30.57
C THR A 206 -21.19 10.77 -30.81
N GLU A 207 -20.98 12.06 -30.67
CA GLU A 207 -19.66 12.71 -30.82
C GLU A 207 -18.73 12.26 -29.67
N LEU A 208 -19.17 12.38 -28.43
CA LEU A 208 -18.41 11.94 -27.25
C LEU A 208 -18.11 10.43 -27.27
N ALA A 209 -19.06 9.59 -27.69
CA ALA A 209 -18.84 8.15 -27.83
C ALA A 209 -17.77 7.84 -28.90
N THR A 210 -17.75 8.62 -29.98
CA THR A 210 -16.73 8.49 -31.03
C THR A 210 -15.35 8.91 -30.54
N GLU A 211 -15.26 10.04 -29.85
CA GLU A 211 -14.01 10.52 -29.23
C GLU A 211 -13.49 9.53 -28.19
N LEU A 212 -14.36 9.05 -27.31
CA LEU A 212 -14.02 8.07 -26.28
C LEU A 212 -13.51 6.76 -26.89
N ALA A 213 -14.18 6.25 -27.95
CA ALA A 213 -13.76 5.04 -28.64
C ALA A 213 -12.41 5.21 -29.34
N ALA A 214 -12.16 6.38 -29.95
CA ALA A 214 -10.88 6.68 -30.58
C ALA A 214 -9.75 6.80 -29.55
N ALA A 215 -9.99 7.49 -28.41
CA ALA A 215 -9.04 7.61 -27.33
C ALA A 215 -8.72 6.25 -26.70
N ALA A 216 -9.74 5.39 -26.50
CA ALA A 216 -9.59 4.05 -25.98
C ALA A 216 -8.72 3.16 -26.89
N ALA A 217 -9.00 3.18 -28.20
CA ALA A 217 -8.21 2.41 -29.16
C ALA A 217 -6.74 2.85 -29.18
N ALA A 218 -6.48 4.17 -29.09
CA ALA A 218 -5.12 4.70 -29.03
C ALA A 218 -4.41 4.32 -27.72
N ALA A 219 -5.11 4.32 -26.59
CA ALA A 219 -4.56 3.92 -25.30
C ALA A 219 -4.23 2.41 -25.25
N ASP A 220 -5.14 1.54 -25.71
CA ASP A 220 -4.90 0.09 -25.82
C ASP A 220 -3.70 -0.19 -26.76
N GLN A 221 -3.61 0.50 -27.89
CA GLN A 221 -2.48 0.39 -28.81
C GLN A 221 -1.17 0.82 -28.16
N ALA A 222 -1.17 1.90 -27.37
CA ALA A 222 0.04 2.39 -26.68
C ALA A 222 0.57 1.37 -25.65
N TYR A 223 -0.33 0.66 -24.94
CA TYR A 223 0.08 -0.45 -24.09
C TYR A 223 0.63 -1.63 -24.89
N ALA A 224 0.05 -1.95 -26.03
CA ALA A 224 0.60 -2.98 -26.93
C ALA A 224 2.03 -2.64 -27.38
N GLU A 225 2.27 -1.39 -27.75
CA GLU A 225 3.59 -0.89 -28.16
C GLU A 225 4.60 -0.87 -27.00
N LEU A 226 4.16 -0.52 -25.78
CA LEU A 226 4.99 -0.61 -24.59
C LEU A 226 5.37 -2.07 -24.30
N GLY A 227 4.44 -3.02 -24.39
CA GLY A 227 4.71 -4.44 -24.24
C GLY A 227 5.72 -4.97 -25.26
N ASP A 228 5.62 -4.55 -26.52
CA ASP A 228 6.59 -4.91 -27.56
C ASP A 228 7.98 -4.34 -27.25
N PHE A 229 8.06 -3.08 -26.83
CA PHE A 229 9.32 -2.45 -26.39
C PHE A 229 9.95 -3.22 -25.20
N LEU A 230 9.15 -3.57 -24.21
CA LEU A 230 9.65 -4.33 -23.05
C LEU A 230 10.28 -5.66 -23.49
N ARG A 231 9.64 -6.42 -24.41
CA ARG A 231 10.11 -7.73 -24.88
C ARG A 231 11.32 -7.65 -25.80
N THR A 232 11.40 -6.64 -26.66
CA THR A 232 12.39 -6.63 -27.75
C THR A 232 13.60 -5.77 -27.42
N GLU A 233 13.42 -4.60 -26.80
CA GLU A 233 14.52 -3.67 -26.55
C GLU A 233 15.02 -3.69 -25.09
N LEU A 234 14.09 -3.63 -24.12
CA LEU A 234 14.47 -3.52 -22.70
C LEU A 234 14.97 -4.86 -22.16
N ARG A 235 14.29 -5.94 -22.51
CA ARG A 235 14.63 -7.31 -22.07
C ARG A 235 16.05 -7.71 -22.42
N GLU A 236 16.57 -7.31 -23.58
CA GLU A 236 17.94 -7.62 -24.00
C GLU A 236 19.00 -6.97 -23.11
N ARG A 237 18.63 -5.87 -22.42
CA ARG A 237 19.51 -5.12 -21.51
C ARG A 237 19.27 -5.48 -20.04
N ALA A 238 18.21 -6.24 -19.76
CA ALA A 238 17.81 -6.59 -18.40
C ALA A 238 18.72 -7.65 -17.80
N PRO A 239 19.15 -7.49 -16.53
CA PRO A 239 19.93 -8.50 -15.85
C PRO A 239 19.08 -9.75 -15.57
N ALA A 240 19.69 -10.94 -15.72
CA ALA A 240 19.07 -12.19 -15.32
C ALA A 240 18.92 -12.33 -13.80
N LYS A 241 19.72 -11.59 -13.05
CA LYS A 241 19.77 -11.59 -11.59
C LYS A 241 18.70 -10.66 -11.03
N ASP A 242 17.84 -11.19 -10.16
CA ASP A 242 16.79 -10.42 -9.49
C ASP A 242 17.33 -9.55 -8.34
N ALA A 243 18.40 -10.01 -7.64
CA ALA A 243 18.96 -9.31 -6.50
C ALA A 243 19.53 -7.93 -6.87
N VAL A 244 19.04 -6.87 -6.21
CA VAL A 244 19.46 -5.48 -6.50
C VAL A 244 20.76 -5.06 -5.81
N GLY A 245 21.22 -5.83 -4.82
CA GLY A 245 22.42 -5.53 -4.04
C GLY A 245 22.20 -4.47 -2.96
N ARG A 246 23.19 -4.31 -2.10
CA ARG A 246 23.10 -3.54 -0.86
C ARG A 246 22.76 -2.05 -1.05
N GLU A 247 23.44 -1.37 -1.95
CA GLU A 247 23.26 0.10 -2.09
C GLU A 247 21.86 0.44 -2.56
N ARG A 248 21.37 -0.24 -3.60
CA ARG A 248 20.03 -0.03 -4.13
C ARG A 248 18.97 -0.47 -3.12
N TYR A 249 19.20 -1.60 -2.44
CA TYR A 249 18.31 -2.09 -1.41
C TYR A 249 18.18 -1.12 -0.23
N ALA A 250 19.28 -0.53 0.24
CA ALA A 250 19.27 0.42 1.35
C ALA A 250 18.46 1.70 1.00
N LEU A 251 18.60 2.22 -0.23
CA LEU A 251 17.79 3.34 -0.69
C LEU A 251 16.31 2.98 -0.81
N ALA A 252 16.00 1.82 -1.39
CA ALA A 252 14.65 1.32 -1.53
C ALA A 252 13.98 1.08 -0.16
N SER A 253 14.69 0.45 0.77
CA SER A 253 14.23 0.25 2.15
C SER A 253 13.94 1.58 2.85
N ARG A 254 14.82 2.58 2.69
CA ARG A 254 14.58 3.92 3.26
C ARG A 254 13.33 4.58 2.68
N ASP A 255 13.05 4.40 1.40
CA ASP A 255 11.86 4.96 0.74
C ASP A 255 10.56 4.45 1.40
N PHE A 256 10.46 3.15 1.65
CA PHE A 256 9.28 2.55 2.29
C PHE A 256 9.22 2.71 3.80
N LEU A 257 10.36 2.71 4.47
CA LEU A 257 10.42 2.77 5.93
C LEU A 257 10.44 4.22 6.46
N GLY A 258 10.96 5.18 5.71
CA GLY A 258 11.35 6.49 6.25
C GLY A 258 12.37 6.35 7.38
N ALA A 259 13.27 5.37 7.28
CA ALA A 259 14.27 5.03 8.28
C ALA A 259 15.48 4.35 7.65
N VAL A 260 16.64 4.53 8.27
CA VAL A 260 17.85 3.77 7.96
C VAL A 260 17.97 2.63 8.97
N ILE A 261 17.96 1.39 8.49
CA ILE A 261 18.05 0.19 9.31
C ILE A 261 19.38 -0.55 9.09
N ASP A 262 19.84 -1.26 10.12
CA ASP A 262 20.89 -2.28 9.97
C ASP A 262 20.27 -3.53 9.32
N LEU A 263 20.63 -3.79 8.07
CA LEU A 263 20.03 -4.85 7.27
C LEU A 263 20.36 -6.25 7.80
N GLU A 264 21.57 -6.47 8.32
CA GLU A 264 21.99 -7.72 8.92
C GLU A 264 21.27 -7.97 10.25
N GLU A 265 21.23 -6.96 11.12
CA GLU A 265 20.50 -7.05 12.39
C GLU A 265 19.02 -7.34 12.14
N THR A 266 18.42 -6.62 11.19
CA THR A 266 17.00 -6.78 10.85
C THR A 266 16.73 -8.17 10.25
N TYR A 267 17.62 -8.70 9.42
CA TYR A 267 17.52 -10.06 8.89
C TYR A 267 17.57 -11.13 10.00
N GLN A 268 18.52 -11.02 10.93
CA GLN A 268 18.63 -11.94 12.08
C GLN A 268 17.44 -11.83 13.02
N TRP A 269 16.96 -10.61 13.26
CA TRP A 269 15.75 -10.40 14.03
C TRP A 269 14.52 -11.01 13.33
N GLY A 270 14.41 -10.84 12.01
CA GLY A 270 13.34 -11.44 11.20
C GLY A 270 13.26 -12.94 11.36
N TRP A 271 14.40 -13.64 11.37
CA TRP A 271 14.48 -15.07 11.64
C TRP A 271 14.03 -15.42 13.07
N SER A 272 14.50 -14.67 14.07
CA SER A 272 14.10 -14.90 15.46
C SER A 272 12.58 -14.74 15.64
N GLU A 273 12.00 -13.72 15.04
CA GLU A 273 10.57 -13.45 15.08
C GLU A 273 9.78 -14.56 14.35
N PHE A 274 10.24 -14.97 13.16
CA PHE A 274 9.64 -16.05 12.38
C PHE A 274 9.58 -17.36 13.19
N LEU A 275 10.72 -17.80 13.74
CA LEU A 275 10.81 -19.05 14.48
C LEU A 275 9.98 -19.02 15.78
N THR A 276 9.88 -17.85 16.43
CA THR A 276 9.04 -17.65 17.62
C THR A 276 7.56 -17.82 17.29
N ILE A 277 7.09 -17.17 16.22
CA ILE A 277 5.70 -17.27 15.78
C ILE A 277 5.40 -18.68 15.26
N GLU A 278 6.31 -19.30 14.51
CA GLU A 278 6.13 -20.67 14.03
C GLU A 278 5.95 -21.67 15.17
N ALA A 279 6.74 -21.54 16.24
CA ALA A 279 6.62 -22.41 17.40
C ALA A 279 5.25 -22.24 18.08
N GLU A 280 4.77 -21.01 18.21
CA GLU A 280 3.44 -20.75 18.78
C GLU A 280 2.32 -21.27 17.88
N LEU A 281 2.41 -21.04 16.55
CA LEU A 281 1.44 -21.53 15.56
C LEU A 281 1.35 -23.06 15.61
N ARG A 282 2.48 -23.77 15.71
CA ARG A 282 2.49 -25.23 15.87
C ARG A 282 1.83 -25.68 17.16
N ALA A 283 2.03 -24.96 18.26
CA ALA A 283 1.39 -25.27 19.53
C ALA A 283 -0.14 -25.06 19.49
N VAL A 284 -0.62 -24.05 18.78
CA VAL A 284 -2.06 -23.84 18.56
C VAL A 284 -2.62 -24.94 17.63
N ALA A 285 -1.92 -25.25 16.54
CA ALA A 285 -2.32 -26.31 15.61
C ALA A 285 -2.45 -27.67 16.29
N GLU A 286 -1.54 -28.01 17.23
CA GLU A 286 -1.61 -29.24 18.00
C GLU A 286 -2.87 -29.33 18.90
N ARG A 287 -3.40 -28.18 19.38
CA ARG A 287 -4.66 -28.17 20.14
C ARG A 287 -5.89 -28.36 19.25
N ILE A 288 -5.83 -27.86 18.00
CA ILE A 288 -6.94 -27.98 17.04
C ILE A 288 -6.99 -29.37 16.43
N ALA A 289 -5.86 -29.89 15.93
CA ALA A 289 -5.74 -31.17 15.25
C ALA A 289 -4.45 -31.90 15.68
N PRO A 290 -4.48 -32.65 16.80
CA PRO A 290 -3.30 -33.32 17.36
C PRO A 290 -2.60 -34.23 16.35
N GLY A 291 -1.29 -34.00 16.15
CA GLY A 291 -0.43 -34.78 15.25
C GLY A 291 -0.53 -34.44 13.76
N GLU A 292 -1.44 -33.55 13.34
CA GLU A 292 -1.66 -33.23 11.93
C GLU A 292 -0.90 -31.95 11.48
N GLY A 293 -0.31 -31.21 12.40
CA GLY A 293 0.42 -29.98 12.15
C GLY A 293 -0.45 -28.81 11.65
N PRO A 294 0.17 -27.67 11.27
CA PRO A 294 -0.57 -26.46 10.90
C PRO A 294 -1.52 -26.65 9.71
N ALA A 295 -1.11 -27.39 8.67
CA ALA A 295 -1.94 -27.65 7.51
C ALA A 295 -3.17 -28.51 7.86
N GLY A 296 -3.00 -29.54 8.70
CA GLY A 296 -4.11 -30.36 9.19
C GLY A 296 -5.09 -29.56 10.05
N ALA A 297 -4.58 -28.71 10.95
CA ALA A 297 -5.38 -27.80 11.76
C ALA A 297 -6.19 -26.81 10.88
N ALA A 298 -5.56 -26.20 9.90
CA ALA A 298 -6.23 -25.34 8.93
C ALA A 298 -7.34 -26.07 8.18
N ALA A 299 -7.05 -27.29 7.66
CA ALA A 299 -8.05 -28.11 6.97
C ALA A 299 -9.20 -28.57 7.88
N ALA A 300 -8.96 -28.76 9.19
CA ALA A 300 -10.02 -29.05 10.17
C ALA A 300 -10.95 -27.84 10.35
N LEU A 301 -10.40 -26.64 10.53
CA LEU A 301 -11.15 -25.38 10.64
C LEU A 301 -11.92 -25.04 9.37
N ASP A 302 -11.33 -25.32 8.20
CA ASP A 302 -12.00 -25.08 6.90
C ASP A 302 -13.23 -25.99 6.72
N ARG A 303 -13.31 -27.11 7.41
CA ARG A 303 -14.47 -28.02 7.41
C ARG A 303 -15.47 -27.76 8.53
N ASP A 304 -15.11 -26.95 9.52
CA ASP A 304 -15.97 -26.66 10.67
C ASP A 304 -17.04 -25.62 10.29
N PRO A 305 -18.35 -25.99 10.30
CA PRO A 305 -19.42 -25.05 9.99
C PRO A 305 -19.46 -23.81 10.90
N ALA A 306 -18.91 -23.90 12.12
CA ALA A 306 -18.84 -22.74 13.03
C ALA A 306 -17.93 -21.62 12.52
N HIS A 307 -17.01 -21.95 11.62
CA HIS A 307 -16.08 -21.01 11.01
C HIS A 307 -16.43 -20.67 9.55
N GLN A 308 -17.56 -21.17 9.03
CA GLN A 308 -17.94 -20.97 7.63
C GLN A 308 -19.06 -19.95 7.47
N LEU A 309 -18.95 -19.16 6.41
CA LEU A 309 -20.01 -18.30 5.89
C LEU A 309 -20.35 -18.75 4.46
N SER A 310 -21.64 -18.77 4.13
CA SER A 310 -22.12 -19.14 2.80
C SER A 310 -22.60 -17.91 2.04
N GLY A 311 -21.94 -17.65 0.90
CA GLY A 311 -22.25 -16.55 0.00
C GLY A 311 -21.65 -15.21 0.40
N VAL A 312 -21.42 -14.39 -0.62
CA VAL A 312 -20.86 -13.03 -0.50
C VAL A 312 -21.69 -12.10 0.42
N PRO A 313 -23.05 -12.14 0.40
CA PRO A 313 -23.85 -11.32 1.32
C PRO A 313 -23.59 -11.63 2.80
N ALA A 314 -23.37 -12.91 3.14
CA ALA A 314 -23.07 -13.30 4.53
C ALA A 314 -21.67 -12.83 4.95
N LEU A 315 -20.67 -12.90 4.07
CA LEU A 315 -19.34 -12.34 4.31
C LEU A 315 -19.42 -10.85 4.58
N LYS A 316 -20.08 -10.08 3.71
CA LYS A 316 -20.22 -8.63 3.85
C LYS A 316 -20.91 -8.26 5.18
N ALA A 317 -22.01 -8.93 5.52
CA ALA A 317 -22.72 -8.69 6.76
C ALA A 317 -21.87 -8.99 8.00
N TRP A 318 -21.12 -10.07 7.97
CA TRP A 318 -20.21 -10.47 9.06
C TRP A 318 -19.07 -9.48 9.26
N MET A 319 -18.44 -9.01 8.16
CA MET A 319 -17.38 -7.97 8.24
C MET A 319 -17.92 -6.67 8.85
N GLN A 320 -19.11 -6.23 8.41
CA GLN A 320 -19.72 -5.01 8.92
C GLN A 320 -20.04 -5.14 10.43
N ASP A 321 -20.68 -6.25 10.84
CA ASP A 321 -21.00 -6.53 12.24
C ASP A 321 -19.76 -6.58 13.14
N LEU A 322 -18.68 -7.22 12.67
CA LEU A 322 -17.42 -7.27 13.40
C LEU A 322 -16.78 -5.87 13.54
N SER A 323 -16.78 -5.08 12.46
CA SER A 323 -16.27 -3.71 12.43
C SER A 323 -17.07 -2.77 13.34
N ASP A 324 -18.40 -2.83 13.29
CA ASP A 324 -19.28 -1.98 14.12
C ASP A 324 -19.08 -2.29 15.61
N ARG A 325 -18.97 -3.57 15.98
CA ARG A 325 -18.66 -3.96 17.35
C ARG A 325 -17.29 -3.48 17.80
N ALA A 326 -16.27 -3.62 16.95
CA ALA A 326 -14.93 -3.15 17.27
C ALA A 326 -14.90 -1.63 17.52
N ILE A 327 -15.57 -0.84 16.67
CA ILE A 327 -15.72 0.61 16.84
C ILE A 327 -16.38 0.93 18.18
N ASP A 328 -17.48 0.24 18.50
CA ASP A 328 -18.24 0.52 19.70
C ASP A 328 -17.49 0.12 20.98
N GLU A 329 -16.92 -1.06 21.02
CA GLU A 329 -16.26 -1.59 22.22
C GLU A 329 -14.92 -0.92 22.48
N LEU A 330 -14.06 -0.84 21.45
CA LEU A 330 -12.73 -0.24 21.57
C LEU A 330 -12.81 1.29 21.73
N GLY A 331 -13.82 1.95 21.11
CA GLY A 331 -14.04 3.38 21.27
C GLY A 331 -14.50 3.79 22.67
N ARG A 332 -15.11 2.86 23.43
CA ARG A 332 -15.46 3.12 24.84
C ARG A 332 -14.28 2.94 25.79
N THR A 333 -13.34 2.08 25.45
CA THR A 333 -12.35 1.56 26.42
C THR A 333 -10.91 1.93 26.08
N HIS A 334 -10.49 1.80 24.84
CA HIS A 334 -9.07 1.81 24.45
C HIS A 334 -8.67 2.91 23.49
N PHE A 335 -9.64 3.54 22.80
CA PHE A 335 -9.37 4.57 21.80
C PHE A 335 -10.33 5.75 21.95
N ASP A 336 -9.87 6.91 21.52
CA ASP A 336 -10.73 8.07 21.28
C ASP A 336 -11.12 8.08 19.80
N ILE A 337 -12.39 7.73 19.51
CA ILE A 337 -12.90 7.63 18.14
C ILE A 337 -13.97 8.71 17.94
N PRO A 338 -13.62 9.85 17.32
CA PRO A 338 -14.58 10.92 16.98
C PRO A 338 -15.71 10.43 16.09
N GLU A 339 -16.89 11.08 16.22
CA GLU A 339 -18.11 10.66 15.51
C GLU A 339 -17.95 10.48 13.99
N PRO A 340 -17.26 11.35 13.23
CA PRO A 340 -17.06 11.13 11.80
C PRO A 340 -16.27 9.84 11.46
N ILE A 341 -15.37 9.42 12.36
CA ILE A 341 -14.54 8.22 12.19
C ILE A 341 -15.32 6.94 12.54
N ARG A 342 -16.42 7.04 13.29
CA ARG A 342 -17.22 5.86 13.68
C ARG A 342 -17.97 5.20 12.51
N ARG A 343 -17.91 5.77 11.31
CA ARG A 343 -18.54 5.22 10.11
C ARG A 343 -17.51 4.53 9.22
N LEU A 344 -17.63 3.21 9.09
CA LEU A 344 -16.85 2.38 8.18
C LEU A 344 -17.82 1.56 7.33
N GLU A 345 -17.66 1.61 6.00
CA GLU A 345 -18.40 0.77 5.07
C GLU A 345 -17.57 -0.45 4.66
N CYS A 346 -18.11 -1.67 4.86
CA CYS A 346 -17.52 -2.91 4.37
C CYS A 346 -18.14 -3.24 3.01
N LEU A 347 -17.30 -3.36 1.97
CA LEU A 347 -17.72 -3.53 0.59
C LEU A 347 -17.01 -4.71 -0.07
N ILE A 348 -17.60 -5.23 -1.13
CA ILE A 348 -16.96 -6.22 -2.01
C ILE A 348 -16.33 -5.47 -3.18
N ALA A 349 -15.07 -5.75 -3.46
CA ALA A 349 -14.34 -5.13 -4.56
C ALA A 349 -14.94 -5.55 -5.92
N PRO A 350 -14.90 -4.67 -6.92
CA PRO A 350 -15.32 -5.00 -8.27
C PRO A 350 -14.56 -6.22 -8.84
N PRO A 351 -15.19 -7.04 -9.69
CA PRO A 351 -14.52 -8.16 -10.33
C PRO A 351 -13.29 -7.72 -11.14
N GLY A 352 -12.21 -8.51 -11.08
CA GLY A 352 -10.96 -8.23 -11.79
C GLY A 352 -10.01 -7.26 -11.06
N GLY A 353 -10.36 -6.81 -9.86
CA GLY A 353 -9.48 -6.05 -8.98
C GLY A 353 -8.54 -6.92 -8.14
N ILE A 354 -7.96 -6.33 -7.11
CA ILE A 354 -7.05 -7.00 -6.16
C ILE A 354 -7.80 -8.12 -5.43
N VAL A 355 -7.22 -9.31 -5.38
CA VAL A 355 -7.67 -10.40 -4.50
C VAL A 355 -7.11 -10.16 -3.11
N GLY A 356 -7.98 -10.12 -2.11
CA GLY A 356 -7.62 -9.82 -0.72
C GLY A 356 -8.40 -8.61 -0.19
N ALA A 357 -8.01 -8.13 0.98
CA ALA A 357 -8.60 -6.94 1.59
C ALA A 357 -7.72 -5.71 1.36
N TYR A 358 -8.36 -4.54 1.29
CA TYR A 358 -7.69 -3.24 1.30
C TYR A 358 -8.62 -2.14 1.84
N TYR A 359 -8.02 -1.07 2.31
CA TYR A 359 -8.75 0.06 2.86
C TYR A 359 -8.61 1.32 1.98
N THR A 360 -9.68 2.09 1.85
CA THR A 360 -9.66 3.44 1.29
C THR A 360 -10.15 4.46 2.31
N GLY A 361 -9.39 5.53 2.50
CA GLY A 361 -9.70 6.58 3.48
C GLY A 361 -11.02 7.32 3.18
N PRO A 362 -11.58 8.04 4.17
CA PRO A 362 -12.74 8.89 3.96
C PRO A 362 -12.40 10.08 3.06
N SER A 363 -13.42 10.74 2.49
CA SER A 363 -13.22 12.05 1.89
C SER A 363 -12.82 13.09 2.94
N ASP A 364 -12.18 14.17 2.52
CA ASP A 364 -11.68 15.23 3.41
C ASP A 364 -12.78 15.87 4.29
N ASP A 365 -13.99 15.92 3.78
CA ASP A 365 -15.19 16.43 4.47
C ASP A 365 -16.03 15.34 5.18
N PHE A 366 -15.58 14.07 5.14
CA PHE A 366 -16.31 12.90 5.63
C PHE A 366 -17.69 12.68 4.99
N SER A 367 -18.02 13.32 3.87
CA SER A 367 -19.27 13.03 3.13
C SER A 367 -19.27 11.58 2.62
N ARG A 368 -18.11 11.05 2.25
CA ARG A 368 -17.86 9.64 2.01
C ARG A 368 -17.07 9.06 3.19
N PRO A 369 -17.57 8.02 3.89
CA PRO A 369 -16.83 7.37 4.97
C PRO A 369 -15.63 6.57 4.45
N GLY A 370 -14.78 6.13 5.38
CA GLY A 370 -13.77 5.12 5.10
C GLY A 370 -14.39 3.81 4.62
N ARG A 371 -13.70 3.07 3.76
CA ARG A 371 -14.20 1.84 3.14
C ARG A 371 -13.19 0.72 3.24
N MET A 372 -13.62 -0.41 3.78
CA MET A 372 -12.92 -1.68 3.70
C MET A 372 -13.46 -2.45 2.50
N TRP A 373 -12.56 -2.85 1.62
CA TRP A 373 -12.89 -3.60 0.43
C TRP A 373 -12.39 -5.04 0.54
N TRP A 374 -13.19 -5.96 0.03
CA TRP A 374 -12.85 -7.38 -0.01
C TRP A 374 -12.93 -7.91 -1.42
N GLY A 375 -11.78 -8.29 -1.99
CA GLY A 375 -11.69 -8.96 -3.29
C GLY A 375 -12.07 -10.43 -3.14
N VAL A 376 -13.08 -10.86 -3.89
CA VAL A 376 -13.57 -12.25 -3.89
C VAL A 376 -13.25 -12.89 -5.23
N GLU A 377 -12.64 -14.08 -5.18
CA GLU A 377 -12.40 -14.89 -6.37
C GLU A 377 -13.73 -15.28 -7.03
N PRO A 378 -13.82 -15.23 -8.38
CA PRO A 378 -15.01 -15.66 -9.08
C PRO A 378 -15.44 -17.09 -8.72
N GLY A 379 -16.70 -17.27 -8.31
CA GLY A 379 -17.26 -18.57 -7.95
C GLY A 379 -16.96 -19.06 -6.53
N ARG A 380 -16.28 -18.28 -5.71
CA ARG A 380 -16.07 -18.59 -4.29
C ARG A 380 -17.36 -18.34 -3.50
N GLU A 381 -17.93 -19.39 -2.93
CA GLU A 381 -19.19 -19.35 -2.17
C GLU A 381 -19.01 -19.62 -0.67
N VAL A 382 -17.85 -20.09 -0.22
CA VAL A 382 -17.56 -20.39 1.18
C VAL A 382 -16.37 -19.57 1.66
N PHE A 383 -16.53 -18.92 2.82
CA PHE A 383 -15.53 -18.07 3.43
C PHE A 383 -15.25 -18.51 4.87
N ASN A 384 -14.00 -18.57 5.26
CA ASN A 384 -13.55 -19.09 6.53
C ASN A 384 -13.22 -17.96 7.52
N THR A 385 -14.12 -17.68 8.45
CA THR A 385 -14.01 -16.57 9.40
C THR A 385 -12.79 -16.64 10.30
N TRP A 386 -12.24 -17.82 10.53
CA TRP A 386 -11.05 -18.00 11.35
C TRP A 386 -9.80 -17.35 10.72
N ARG A 387 -9.68 -17.35 9.38
CA ARG A 387 -8.59 -16.66 8.66
C ARG A 387 -8.82 -15.16 8.60
N GLU A 388 -10.06 -14.77 8.32
CA GLU A 388 -10.42 -13.41 7.90
C GLU A 388 -10.56 -12.45 9.10
N ALA A 389 -10.74 -12.96 10.32
CA ALA A 389 -11.04 -12.11 11.47
C ALA A 389 -9.92 -11.10 11.78
N SER A 390 -8.64 -11.50 11.73
CA SER A 390 -7.52 -10.59 11.97
C SER A 390 -7.43 -9.50 10.90
N ILE A 391 -7.76 -9.84 9.64
CA ILE A 391 -7.75 -8.89 8.52
C ILE A 391 -8.83 -7.82 8.68
N VAL A 392 -10.02 -8.17 9.21
CA VAL A 392 -11.06 -7.17 9.50
C VAL A 392 -10.57 -6.14 10.53
N TYR A 393 -9.81 -6.55 11.55
CA TYR A 393 -9.18 -5.62 12.50
C TYR A 393 -8.03 -4.82 11.88
N HIS A 394 -7.28 -5.43 10.98
CA HIS A 394 -6.19 -4.80 10.23
C HIS A 394 -6.70 -3.64 9.36
N GLU A 395 -7.73 -3.89 8.54
CA GLU A 395 -8.31 -2.88 7.65
C GLU A 395 -9.24 -1.90 8.38
N GLY A 396 -9.90 -2.38 9.43
CA GLY A 396 -10.91 -1.64 10.18
C GLY A 396 -10.34 -0.93 11.42
N VAL A 397 -11.01 -1.19 12.56
CA VAL A 397 -10.63 -0.63 13.88
C VAL A 397 -10.10 -1.78 14.76
N PRO A 398 -8.90 -1.59 15.34
CA PRO A 398 -8.11 -0.36 15.45
C PRO A 398 -7.06 -0.13 14.36
N GLY A 399 -7.09 -0.86 13.24
CA GLY A 399 -6.09 -0.80 12.17
C GLY A 399 -6.18 0.43 11.26
N HIS A 400 -6.10 0.22 9.94
CA HIS A 400 -6.00 1.28 8.93
C HIS A 400 -7.09 2.34 9.02
N HIS A 401 -8.35 1.92 9.22
CA HIS A 401 -9.46 2.88 9.32
C HIS A 401 -9.25 3.90 10.44
N LEU A 402 -8.91 3.43 11.64
CA LEU A 402 -8.69 4.35 12.76
C LEU A 402 -7.54 5.31 12.50
N GLN A 403 -6.41 4.81 11.99
CA GLN A 403 -5.21 5.60 11.76
C GLN A 403 -5.42 6.65 10.66
N ILE A 404 -5.83 6.20 9.46
CA ILE A 404 -5.94 7.06 8.27
C ILE A 404 -7.06 8.08 8.45
N ALA A 405 -8.23 7.64 8.95
CA ALA A 405 -9.33 8.56 9.21
C ALA A 405 -9.01 9.58 10.31
N THR A 406 -8.18 9.22 11.31
CA THR A 406 -7.69 10.19 12.30
C THR A 406 -6.83 11.26 11.63
N SER A 407 -5.93 10.91 10.73
CA SER A 407 -5.11 11.88 10.00
C SER A 407 -5.98 12.84 9.18
N VAL A 408 -7.00 12.33 8.47
CA VAL A 408 -7.96 13.18 7.74
C VAL A 408 -8.76 14.08 8.69
N TYR A 409 -9.20 13.57 9.84
CA TYR A 409 -9.96 14.31 10.83
C TYR A 409 -9.18 15.47 11.45
N ARG A 410 -7.85 15.30 11.64
CA ARG A 410 -7.00 16.26 12.36
C ARG A 410 -6.49 17.43 11.51
N ARG A 411 -7.33 17.97 10.61
CA ARG A 411 -7.00 19.19 9.84
C ARG A 411 -6.75 20.43 10.71
N ASP A 412 -7.15 20.40 11.98
CA ASP A 412 -6.86 21.43 12.97
C ASP A 412 -5.40 21.42 13.45
N ARG A 413 -4.65 20.34 13.20
CA ARG A 413 -3.28 20.12 13.70
C ARG A 413 -2.28 19.73 12.62
N LEU A 414 -2.73 19.05 11.57
CA LEU A 414 -1.89 18.52 10.51
C LEU A 414 -2.03 19.37 9.25
N ASN A 415 -0.92 19.70 8.62
CA ASN A 415 -0.91 20.35 7.32
C ASN A 415 -1.30 19.37 6.20
N ASP A 416 -1.58 19.89 4.99
CA ASP A 416 -2.03 19.07 3.88
C ASP A 416 -1.03 17.99 3.47
N PHE A 417 0.28 18.24 3.61
CA PHE A 417 1.29 17.22 3.32
C PHE A 417 1.16 16.03 4.27
N GLN A 418 1.08 16.27 5.58
CA GLN A 418 0.93 15.21 6.59
C GLN A 418 -0.38 14.43 6.46
N ARG A 419 -1.43 15.07 5.94
CA ARG A 419 -2.75 14.47 5.79
C ARG A 419 -2.92 13.69 4.50
N LEU A 420 -2.32 14.14 3.40
CA LEU A 420 -2.63 13.68 2.05
C LEU A 420 -1.46 13.00 1.34
N LEU A 421 -0.21 13.38 1.66
CA LEU A 421 0.98 12.91 0.94
C LEU A 421 2.03 12.22 1.81
N ALA A 422 1.96 12.35 3.14
CA ALA A 422 2.87 11.64 4.04
C ALA A 422 2.48 10.15 4.12
N ASP A 423 2.62 9.44 3.01
CA ASP A 423 2.36 8.01 2.91
C ASP A 423 3.67 7.23 3.11
N TYR A 424 3.74 6.51 4.21
CA TYR A 424 4.84 5.61 4.56
C TYR A 424 4.26 4.22 4.80
N SER A 425 4.49 3.33 3.86
CA SER A 425 4.00 1.94 3.93
C SER A 425 4.31 1.30 5.29
N ALA A 426 5.54 1.45 5.79
CA ALA A 426 5.92 0.86 7.07
C ALA A 426 5.24 1.50 8.30
N HIS A 427 4.85 2.77 8.23
CA HIS A 427 4.07 3.40 9.30
C HIS A 427 2.64 2.84 9.35
N ALA A 428 1.97 2.78 8.20
CA ALA A 428 0.59 2.33 8.10
C ALA A 428 0.47 0.82 8.39
N GLU A 429 1.29 0.01 7.73
CA GLU A 429 1.29 -1.44 7.90
C GLU A 429 1.80 -1.88 9.28
N GLY A 430 2.79 -1.16 9.79
CA GLY A 430 3.30 -1.40 11.14
C GLY A 430 2.26 -1.12 12.21
N TRP A 431 1.48 -0.04 12.06
CA TRP A 431 0.33 0.24 12.91
C TRP A 431 -0.73 -0.86 12.81
N ALA A 432 -1.08 -1.30 11.61
CA ALA A 432 -2.10 -2.32 11.42
C ALA A 432 -1.69 -3.69 12.01
N LEU A 433 -0.41 -4.09 11.92
CA LEU A 433 0.09 -5.29 12.60
C LEU A 433 0.13 -5.11 14.12
N TYR A 434 0.53 -3.94 14.60
CA TYR A 434 0.44 -3.60 16.02
C TYR A 434 -1.02 -3.71 16.52
N ALA A 435 -1.98 -3.24 15.72
CA ALA A 435 -3.41 -3.34 16.00
C ALA A 435 -3.91 -4.80 16.08
N GLU A 436 -3.48 -5.65 15.15
CA GLU A 436 -3.79 -7.10 15.20
C GLU A 436 -3.27 -7.74 16.51
N ARG A 437 -2.04 -7.42 16.90
CA ARG A 437 -1.46 -7.93 18.16
C ARG A 437 -2.20 -7.38 19.39
N LEU A 438 -2.56 -6.10 19.35
CA LEU A 438 -3.29 -5.45 20.44
C LEU A 438 -4.68 -6.07 20.65
N VAL A 439 -5.46 -6.32 19.60
CA VAL A 439 -6.79 -6.94 19.75
C VAL A 439 -6.68 -8.37 20.31
N ARG A 440 -5.61 -9.10 20.00
CA ARG A 440 -5.30 -10.36 20.66
C ARG A 440 -5.03 -10.17 22.16
N GLU A 441 -4.17 -9.21 22.54
CA GLU A 441 -3.86 -8.88 23.94
C GLU A 441 -5.12 -8.50 24.73
N LEU A 442 -6.09 -7.87 24.06
CA LEU A 442 -7.38 -7.48 24.62
C LEU A 442 -8.43 -8.62 24.63
N GLY A 443 -8.11 -9.80 24.10
CA GLY A 443 -8.96 -11.00 24.16
C GLY A 443 -9.96 -11.16 23.00
N TYR A 444 -9.90 -10.35 21.95
CA TYR A 444 -10.85 -10.43 20.82
C TYR A 444 -10.61 -11.61 19.87
N LEU A 445 -9.41 -12.18 19.86
CA LEU A 445 -9.00 -13.33 19.06
C LEU A 445 -8.62 -14.52 19.96
N ALA A 446 -9.45 -14.79 20.96
CA ALA A 446 -9.10 -15.74 22.03
C ALA A 446 -9.36 -17.21 21.69
N ASP A 447 -10.21 -17.52 20.68
CA ASP A 447 -10.42 -18.89 20.24
C ASP A 447 -9.24 -19.39 19.40
N ASP A 448 -8.93 -20.69 19.50
CA ASP A 448 -7.78 -21.29 18.81
C ASP A 448 -7.85 -21.16 17.28
N GLY A 449 -9.05 -21.13 16.68
CA GLY A 449 -9.20 -20.97 15.23
C GLY A 449 -8.76 -19.59 14.77
N ARG A 450 -9.31 -18.51 15.36
CA ARG A 450 -8.91 -17.13 15.03
C ARG A 450 -7.45 -16.84 15.41
N LEU A 451 -6.98 -17.45 16.51
CA LEU A 451 -5.58 -17.34 16.91
C LEU A 451 -4.65 -17.99 15.88
N LEU A 452 -5.02 -19.16 15.32
CA LEU A 452 -4.26 -19.78 14.24
C LEU A 452 -4.20 -18.88 13.01
N GLY A 453 -5.33 -18.24 12.62
CA GLY A 453 -5.38 -17.30 11.50
C GLY A 453 -4.50 -16.08 11.70
N LEU A 454 -4.53 -15.48 12.90
CA LEU A 454 -3.63 -14.38 13.25
C LEU A 454 -2.16 -14.80 13.16
N LEU A 455 -1.82 -15.96 13.75
CA LEU A 455 -0.43 -16.42 13.79
C LEU A 455 0.10 -16.77 12.40
N ASP A 456 -0.71 -17.38 11.51
CA ASP A 456 -0.34 -17.63 10.12
C ASP A 456 -0.09 -16.31 9.36
N SER A 457 -0.96 -15.32 9.54
CA SER A 457 -0.81 -13.96 9.00
C SER A 457 0.48 -13.30 9.49
N GLN A 458 0.77 -13.34 10.79
CA GLN A 458 1.98 -12.79 11.39
C GLN A 458 3.25 -13.54 10.95
N LEU A 459 3.18 -14.87 10.82
CA LEU A 459 4.26 -15.71 10.31
C LEU A 459 4.64 -15.33 8.89
N PHE A 460 3.63 -15.17 8.02
CA PHE A 460 3.82 -14.76 6.65
C PHE A 460 4.49 -13.39 6.54
N ARG A 461 4.09 -12.41 7.38
CA ARG A 461 4.73 -11.08 7.43
C ARG A 461 6.16 -11.14 7.98
N SER A 462 6.45 -12.07 8.89
CA SER A 462 7.83 -12.29 9.36
C SER A 462 8.71 -12.92 8.28
N ALA A 463 8.16 -13.85 7.48
CA ALA A 463 8.83 -14.40 6.30
C ALA A 463 9.25 -13.30 5.31
N ARG A 464 8.42 -12.25 5.13
CA ARG A 464 8.75 -11.10 4.26
C ARG A 464 10.07 -10.44 4.63
N VAL A 465 10.37 -10.26 5.93
CA VAL A 465 11.64 -9.68 6.40
C VAL A 465 12.83 -10.52 5.98
N VAL A 466 12.73 -11.83 6.20
CA VAL A 466 13.79 -12.79 5.89
C VAL A 466 14.02 -12.89 4.38
N LEU A 467 12.94 -13.04 3.62
CA LEU A 467 13.01 -13.29 2.19
C LEU A 467 13.46 -12.05 1.41
N ASP A 468 12.88 -10.90 1.70
CA ASP A 468 13.16 -9.67 0.95
C ASP A 468 14.62 -9.24 1.14
N ILE A 469 15.09 -9.13 2.39
CA ILE A 469 16.49 -8.80 2.70
C ILE A 469 17.41 -9.93 2.20
N GLY A 470 17.04 -11.18 2.49
CA GLY A 470 17.84 -12.35 2.15
C GLY A 470 18.11 -12.49 0.66
N MET A 471 17.06 -12.44 -0.16
CA MET A 471 17.18 -12.60 -1.63
C MET A 471 17.91 -11.42 -2.29
N HIS A 472 17.61 -10.18 -1.89
CA HIS A 472 18.23 -9.01 -2.51
C HIS A 472 19.70 -8.81 -2.14
N LEU A 473 20.12 -9.28 -0.95
CA LEU A 473 21.52 -9.24 -0.50
C LEU A 473 22.23 -10.59 -0.67
N GLU A 474 21.54 -11.62 -1.16
CA GLU A 474 22.05 -12.99 -1.30
C GLU A 474 22.69 -13.50 0.00
N LEU A 475 22.01 -13.27 1.12
CA LEU A 475 22.50 -13.65 2.43
C LEU A 475 22.48 -15.18 2.61
N GLU A 476 23.36 -15.66 3.47
CA GLU A 476 23.39 -17.06 3.89
C GLU A 476 22.23 -17.37 4.84
N ILE A 477 21.59 -18.52 4.65
CA ILE A 477 20.52 -19.01 5.54
C ILE A 477 21.16 -19.50 6.84
N PRO A 478 20.78 -18.95 8.01
CA PRO A 478 21.45 -19.24 9.26
C PRO A 478 21.28 -20.70 9.72
N ALA A 479 22.24 -21.19 10.50
CA ALA A 479 22.14 -22.46 11.20
C ALA A 479 21.02 -22.41 12.27
N GLY A 480 20.35 -23.53 12.50
CA GLY A 480 19.26 -23.65 13.47
C GLY A 480 17.88 -23.25 12.96
N THR A 481 17.77 -22.90 11.67
CA THR A 481 16.51 -22.53 11.03
C THR A 481 15.71 -23.74 10.53
N GLY A 482 16.38 -24.88 10.35
CA GLY A 482 15.77 -26.10 9.78
C GLY A 482 15.38 -25.98 8.32
N PHE A 483 16.00 -25.04 7.57
CA PHE A 483 15.76 -24.82 6.14
C PHE A 483 17.06 -24.46 5.43
N HIS A 484 17.54 -25.28 4.53
CA HIS A 484 18.70 -25.08 3.66
C HIS A 484 19.90 -24.31 4.28
N GLU A 485 20.26 -24.68 5.52
CA GLU A 485 21.27 -23.99 6.32
C GLU A 485 22.62 -23.92 5.60
N GLY A 486 23.21 -22.72 5.54
CA GLY A 486 24.48 -22.45 4.87
C GLY A 486 24.35 -22.19 3.37
N GLU A 487 23.18 -22.38 2.76
CA GLU A 487 22.94 -21.97 1.39
C GLU A 487 22.63 -20.47 1.31
N ARG A 488 22.82 -19.87 0.13
CA ARG A 488 22.45 -18.48 -0.12
C ARG A 488 21.06 -18.41 -0.71
N TRP A 489 20.32 -17.39 -0.31
CA TRP A 489 18.98 -17.16 -0.84
C TRP A 489 18.98 -17.01 -2.36
N THR A 490 18.02 -17.69 -2.99
CA THR A 490 17.62 -17.55 -4.38
C THR A 490 16.10 -17.37 -4.45
N PRO A 491 15.53 -16.89 -5.58
CA PRO A 491 14.08 -16.82 -5.74
C PRO A 491 13.38 -18.18 -5.56
N GLU A 492 14.01 -19.29 -5.98
CA GLU A 492 13.51 -20.65 -5.86
C GLU A 492 13.43 -21.09 -4.41
N LEU A 493 14.49 -20.85 -3.63
CA LEU A 493 14.51 -21.13 -2.18
C LEU A 493 13.49 -20.25 -1.45
N GLY A 494 13.32 -19.00 -1.87
CA GLY A 494 12.28 -18.11 -1.32
C GLY A 494 10.88 -18.66 -1.54
N LEU A 495 10.59 -19.16 -2.75
CA LEU A 495 9.30 -19.79 -3.04
C LEU A 495 9.11 -21.09 -2.24
N GLU A 496 10.12 -21.95 -2.19
CA GLU A 496 10.09 -23.20 -1.41
C GLU A 496 9.84 -22.91 0.08
N PHE A 497 10.45 -21.86 0.62
CA PHE A 497 10.26 -21.44 2.00
C PHE A 497 8.79 -21.10 2.28
N LEU A 498 8.17 -20.28 1.45
CA LEU A 498 6.76 -19.93 1.63
C LEU A 498 5.84 -21.16 1.50
N LEU A 499 6.07 -21.99 0.48
CA LEU A 499 5.24 -23.18 0.21
C LEU A 499 5.33 -24.23 1.32
N THR A 500 6.46 -24.31 2.04
CA THR A 500 6.71 -25.36 3.05
C THR A 500 6.51 -24.88 4.48
N ARG A 501 6.58 -23.57 4.74
CA ARG A 501 6.57 -23.01 6.10
C ARG A 501 5.31 -22.20 6.43
N THR A 502 4.42 -21.96 5.46
CA THR A 502 3.12 -21.27 5.65
C THR A 502 1.98 -22.14 5.15
N VAL A 503 0.74 -21.80 5.53
CA VAL A 503 -0.47 -22.45 5.00
C VAL A 503 -1.16 -21.59 3.92
N THR A 504 -0.43 -20.64 3.39
CA THR A 504 -0.89 -19.72 2.34
C THR A 504 -1.01 -20.43 0.99
N ASP A 505 -1.96 -19.98 0.17
CA ASP A 505 -2.21 -20.53 -1.18
C ASP A 505 -0.96 -20.46 -2.07
N PRO A 506 -0.63 -21.53 -2.82
CA PRO A 506 0.57 -21.58 -3.66
C PRO A 506 0.64 -20.52 -4.77
N ALA A 507 -0.50 -20.09 -5.33
CA ALA A 507 -0.51 -19.05 -6.35
C ALA A 507 -0.17 -17.70 -5.72
N HIS A 508 -0.69 -17.43 -4.52
CA HIS A 508 -0.34 -16.25 -3.74
C HIS A 508 1.16 -16.24 -3.37
N CYS A 509 1.72 -17.38 -2.96
CA CYS A 509 3.17 -17.47 -2.67
C CYS A 509 4.04 -17.10 -3.90
N ARG A 510 3.67 -17.55 -5.10
CA ARG A 510 4.40 -17.20 -6.34
C ARG A 510 4.31 -15.71 -6.64
N TYR A 511 3.10 -15.13 -6.53
CA TYR A 511 2.88 -13.70 -6.70
C TYR A 511 3.72 -12.86 -5.73
N GLU A 512 3.78 -13.27 -4.47
CA GLU A 512 4.55 -12.56 -3.45
C GLU A 512 6.07 -12.59 -3.73
N ILE A 513 6.61 -13.71 -4.23
CA ILE A 513 8.03 -13.75 -4.64
C ILE A 513 8.28 -12.78 -5.81
N ASP A 514 7.44 -12.77 -6.84
CA ASP A 514 7.59 -11.82 -7.96
C ASP A 514 7.47 -10.36 -7.47
N ARG A 515 6.59 -10.09 -6.48
CA ARG A 515 6.43 -8.80 -5.82
C ARG A 515 7.68 -8.39 -5.05
N TYR A 516 8.23 -9.25 -4.17
CA TYR A 516 9.41 -8.92 -3.37
C TYR A 516 10.59 -8.59 -4.28
N LEU A 517 10.83 -9.42 -5.29
CA LEU A 517 11.91 -9.23 -6.24
C LEU A 517 11.79 -7.97 -7.10
N GLY A 518 10.57 -7.47 -7.31
CA GLY A 518 10.31 -6.25 -8.07
C GLY A 518 10.20 -4.98 -7.23
N TRP A 519 9.96 -5.14 -5.90
CA TRP A 519 9.70 -4.03 -5.01
C TRP A 519 10.52 -4.10 -3.72
N PRO A 520 11.87 -4.06 -3.86
CA PRO A 520 12.81 -4.27 -2.77
C PRO A 520 12.56 -3.31 -1.60
N GLY A 521 12.62 -3.82 -0.37
CA GLY A 521 12.52 -3.02 0.85
C GLY A 521 11.10 -2.70 1.31
N GLN A 522 10.05 -2.97 0.50
CA GLN A 522 8.66 -2.73 0.89
C GLN A 522 8.17 -3.80 1.88
N ALA A 523 8.39 -5.06 1.55
CA ALA A 523 7.83 -6.18 2.29
C ALA A 523 8.24 -6.26 3.78
N PRO A 524 9.47 -5.91 4.20
CA PRO A 524 9.84 -5.84 5.60
C PRO A 524 9.11 -4.78 6.42
N GLY A 525 8.58 -3.73 5.76
CA GLY A 525 7.95 -2.58 6.40
C GLY A 525 6.86 -2.94 7.41
N TYR A 526 6.10 -3.98 7.15
CA TYR A 526 5.07 -4.51 8.04
C TYR A 526 5.61 -4.81 9.44
N LYS A 527 6.57 -5.71 9.52
CA LYS A 527 7.12 -6.17 10.81
C LYS A 527 8.10 -5.17 11.43
N VAL A 528 8.87 -4.45 10.61
CA VAL A 528 9.77 -3.39 11.10
C VAL A 528 8.95 -2.25 11.70
N GLY A 529 7.86 -1.87 11.06
CA GLY A 529 6.92 -0.89 11.59
C GLY A 529 6.27 -1.33 12.90
N GLU A 530 5.76 -2.57 12.98
CA GLU A 530 5.22 -3.15 14.22
C GLU A 530 6.25 -3.11 15.35
N ARG A 531 7.52 -3.46 15.06
CA ARG A 531 8.62 -3.40 16.03
C ARG A 531 8.79 -2.00 16.61
N VAL A 532 8.70 -0.96 15.79
CA VAL A 532 8.80 0.44 16.22
C VAL A 532 7.62 0.83 17.11
N TRP A 533 6.39 0.47 16.73
CA TRP A 533 5.20 0.75 17.53
C TRP A 533 5.24 0.06 18.90
N LEU A 534 5.64 -1.21 18.95
CA LEU A 534 5.79 -1.96 20.21
C LEU A 534 6.89 -1.36 21.09
N ALA A 535 8.02 -1.00 20.52
CA ALA A 535 9.13 -0.37 21.24
C ALA A 535 8.73 0.99 21.81
N GLY A 536 7.99 1.80 21.04
CA GLY A 536 7.46 3.09 21.48
C GLY A 536 6.48 2.96 22.65
N ARG A 537 5.50 2.04 22.54
CA ARG A 537 4.56 1.75 23.65
C ARG A 537 5.30 1.31 24.92
N GLU A 538 6.28 0.46 24.79
CA GLU A 538 7.05 -0.02 25.92
C GLU A 538 7.94 1.08 26.53
N ALA A 539 8.50 1.99 25.73
CA ALA A 539 9.22 3.15 26.21
C ALA A 539 8.32 4.10 27.02
N ALA A 540 7.13 4.39 26.50
CA ALA A 540 6.11 5.19 27.19
C ALA A 540 5.68 4.52 28.52
N ARG A 541 5.44 3.21 28.50
CA ARG A 541 5.10 2.46 29.72
C ARG A 541 6.21 2.56 30.79
N ARG A 542 7.47 2.41 30.40
CA ARG A 542 8.60 2.58 31.33
C ARG A 542 8.71 4.00 31.88
N ARG A 543 8.42 4.99 31.05
CA ARG A 543 8.50 6.42 31.43
C ARG A 543 7.43 6.78 32.45
N HIS A 544 6.21 6.35 32.25
CA HIS A 544 5.07 6.70 33.09
C HIS A 544 4.80 5.73 34.26
N GLY A 545 5.41 4.52 34.23
CA GLY A 545 5.21 3.51 35.26
C GLY A 545 3.72 3.19 35.48
N ASP A 546 3.27 3.26 36.74
CA ASP A 546 1.88 2.99 37.13
C ASP A 546 0.88 4.03 36.57
N ALA A 547 1.35 5.19 36.11
CA ALA A 547 0.52 6.23 35.52
C ALA A 547 0.35 6.07 33.99
N PHE A 548 0.89 5.00 33.39
CA PHE A 548 0.75 4.77 31.96
C PHE A 548 -0.72 4.52 31.59
N ASP A 549 -1.22 5.34 30.67
CA ASP A 549 -2.57 5.22 30.08
C ASP A 549 -2.46 4.86 28.60
N LEU A 550 -2.87 3.64 28.25
CA LEU A 550 -2.80 3.12 26.89
C LEU A 550 -3.68 3.92 25.91
N ARG A 551 -4.85 4.40 26.35
CA ARG A 551 -5.75 5.22 25.53
C ARG A 551 -5.14 6.58 25.23
N ALA A 552 -4.55 7.23 26.24
CA ALA A 552 -3.84 8.50 26.05
C ALA A 552 -2.65 8.34 25.10
N PHE A 553 -1.84 7.28 25.28
CA PHE A 553 -0.73 6.96 24.37
C PHE A 553 -1.20 6.83 22.91
N HIS A 554 -2.26 6.05 22.65
CA HIS A 554 -2.78 5.89 21.29
C HIS A 554 -3.32 7.20 20.72
N THR A 555 -4.05 7.97 21.53
CA THR A 555 -4.60 9.26 21.10
C THR A 555 -3.48 10.23 20.70
N ASP A 556 -2.44 10.36 21.52
CA ASP A 556 -1.34 11.26 21.24
C ASP A 556 -0.52 10.79 20.02
N ALA A 557 -0.26 9.49 19.93
CA ALA A 557 0.48 8.90 18.82
C ALA A 557 -0.23 9.09 17.47
N LEU A 558 -1.52 8.76 17.40
CA LEU A 558 -2.32 8.90 16.16
C LEU A 558 -2.51 10.35 15.73
N ASN A 559 -2.61 11.28 16.69
CA ASN A 559 -2.76 12.70 16.42
C ASN A 559 -1.48 13.38 15.85
N MET A 560 -0.35 12.68 15.86
CA MET A 560 0.88 13.17 15.20
C MET A 560 0.85 13.03 13.67
N GLY A 561 -0.08 12.22 13.13
CA GLY A 561 -0.16 11.90 11.70
C GLY A 561 0.89 10.90 11.24
N ALA A 562 0.90 10.60 9.93
CA ALA A 562 1.85 9.67 9.34
C ALA A 562 3.25 10.28 9.22
N MET A 563 4.28 9.45 9.41
CA MET A 563 5.68 9.86 9.35
C MET A 563 6.61 8.65 9.13
N GLY A 564 7.83 8.88 8.70
CA GLY A 564 8.86 7.83 8.62
C GLY A 564 9.18 7.22 9.97
N LEU A 565 9.61 5.96 9.98
CA LEU A 565 9.84 5.20 11.23
C LEU A 565 10.94 5.81 12.12
N ASP A 566 11.95 6.48 11.56
CA ASP A 566 12.96 7.17 12.37
C ASP A 566 12.35 8.35 13.15
N VAL A 567 11.48 9.12 12.51
CA VAL A 567 10.75 10.21 13.17
C VAL A 567 9.78 9.61 14.19
N LEU A 568 9.01 8.61 13.81
CA LEU A 568 8.06 7.93 14.68
C LEU A 568 8.72 7.40 15.96
N ALA A 569 9.83 6.67 15.84
CA ALA A 569 10.55 6.12 16.98
C ALA A 569 10.97 7.20 17.97
N ARG A 570 11.53 8.33 17.46
CA ARG A 570 11.90 9.47 18.30
C ARG A 570 10.70 10.12 19.00
N ARG A 571 9.58 10.27 18.30
CA ARG A 571 8.37 10.92 18.84
C ARG A 571 7.64 10.03 19.84
N LEU A 572 7.48 8.75 19.57
CA LEU A 572 6.88 7.79 20.51
C LEU A 572 7.70 7.68 21.82
N ALA A 573 9.03 7.79 21.75
CA ALA A 573 9.88 7.77 22.93
C ALA A 573 9.67 9.01 23.84
N LEU A 574 9.04 10.06 23.34
CA LEU A 574 8.73 11.28 24.11
C LEU A 574 7.33 11.24 24.73
N LEU A 575 6.43 10.41 24.25
CA LEU A 575 5.11 10.18 24.85
C LEU A 575 5.25 9.35 26.13
#